data_f5f56ea52c18edb81d6d7d494252eb0e
#
_entry.id   f5f56ea52c18edb81d6d7d494252eb0e
#
_cell.length_a   1.000
_cell.length_b   1.000
_cell.length_c   1.000
_cell.angle_alpha   90.00
_cell.angle_beta   90.00
_cell.angle_gamma   90.00
#
_symmetry.space_group_name_H-M   'P 1'
#
loop_
_entity.id
_entity.type
_entity.pdbx_description
1 polymer ?
#
loop_
_entity_poly.entity_id
_entity_poly.type
_entity_poly.pdbx_seq_one_letter_code
_entity_poly.pdbx_strand_id
1 'polypeptide(L)'
;MSSQAGEEWLSLREAAELLGMHPATVRLWADRHELPSRRTSGGHRRFRRADIEARLRQETEPKPDPAVQVLIQSLLGRVRLAFTDGTLSTLPWYQHFDETVREAYRHLGRRLLDLLRRALSRETDRETLQREAIELGTEYGTITSRSHVSVADTVRAFLYFHTLVDEGILQLAEVRGAREQDIPWIESLYQVQFITNEILPALIEAAEHLPQEQEASAPPQRS
;
A
#
# COMPACT_ATOMS: atom_id res chain seq x y z
N MET A 1 -14.32 -30.50 -22.81
CA MET A 1 -13.65 -31.57 -22.04
C MET A 1 -12.92 -30.87 -20.91
N SER A 2 -13.59 -30.75 -19.77
CA SER A 2 -13.06 -30.07 -18.59
C SER A 2 -12.04 -30.97 -17.89
N SER A 3 -10.78 -30.55 -17.91
CA SER A 3 -9.69 -31.21 -17.18
C SER A 3 -9.93 -30.98 -15.68
N GLN A 4 -10.40 -32.02 -14.99
CA GLN A 4 -10.34 -32.10 -13.52
C GLN A 4 -8.85 -32.20 -13.17
N ALA A 5 -8.26 -31.08 -12.74
CA ALA A 5 -7.00 -31.12 -11.99
C ALA A 5 -7.30 -31.90 -10.71
N GLY A 6 -6.89 -33.17 -10.66
CA GLY A 6 -7.12 -34.07 -9.53
C GLY A 6 -6.59 -33.45 -8.25
N GLU A 7 -7.44 -33.34 -7.22
CA GLU A 7 -7.04 -32.94 -5.88
C GLU A 7 -5.92 -33.87 -5.40
N GLU A 8 -4.70 -33.39 -5.41
CA GLU A 8 -3.54 -34.16 -4.92
C GLU A 8 -3.54 -34.19 -3.39
N TRP A 9 -3.62 -35.39 -2.84
CA TRP A 9 -3.65 -35.62 -1.40
C TRP A 9 -2.32 -36.17 -0.90
N LEU A 10 -1.71 -35.44 0.01
CA LEU A 10 -0.43 -35.77 0.63
C LEU A 10 -0.63 -36.52 1.95
N SER A 11 0.29 -37.46 2.26
CA SER A 11 0.42 -38.04 3.57
C SER A 11 0.99 -37.02 4.58
N LEU A 12 0.92 -37.35 5.88
CA LEU A 12 1.53 -36.54 6.93
C LEU A 12 3.04 -36.31 6.69
N ARG A 13 3.73 -37.34 6.20
CA ARG A 13 5.17 -37.29 5.94
C ARG A 13 5.47 -36.36 4.75
N GLU A 14 4.77 -36.53 3.63
CA GLU A 14 4.94 -35.69 2.45
C GLU A 14 4.59 -34.21 2.74
N ALA A 15 3.52 -33.97 3.51
CA ALA A 15 3.16 -32.63 3.95
C ALA A 15 4.26 -32.01 4.84
N ALA A 16 4.84 -32.78 5.74
CA ALA A 16 5.93 -32.34 6.62
C ALA A 16 7.22 -32.06 5.85
N GLU A 17 7.55 -32.90 4.86
CA GLU A 17 8.71 -32.70 3.97
C GLU A 17 8.54 -31.42 3.14
N LEU A 18 7.35 -31.17 2.55
CA LEU A 18 7.09 -29.94 1.78
C LEU A 18 7.14 -28.67 2.65
N LEU A 19 6.65 -28.73 3.88
CA LEU A 19 6.68 -27.62 4.82
C LEU A 19 8.05 -27.42 5.49
N GLY A 20 9.00 -28.33 5.30
CA GLY A 20 10.28 -28.30 6.01
C GLY A 20 10.15 -28.48 7.54
N MET A 21 9.06 -29.11 8.01
CA MET A 21 8.70 -29.21 9.41
C MET A 21 8.72 -30.65 9.91
N HIS A 22 8.84 -30.82 11.25
CA HIS A 22 8.73 -32.13 11.82
C HIS A 22 7.27 -32.66 11.74
N PRO A 23 7.01 -33.95 11.41
CA PRO A 23 5.66 -34.51 11.28
C PRO A 23 4.78 -34.29 12.52
N ALA A 24 5.36 -34.23 13.72
CA ALA A 24 4.61 -33.99 14.95
C ALA A 24 4.00 -32.54 14.96
N THR A 25 4.69 -31.57 14.40
CA THR A 25 4.21 -30.19 14.27
C THR A 25 3.01 -30.13 13.32
N VAL A 26 3.12 -30.76 12.15
CA VAL A 26 2.02 -30.82 11.17
C VAL A 26 0.80 -31.55 11.73
N ARG A 27 1.02 -32.60 12.53
CA ARG A 27 -0.06 -33.30 13.26
C ARG A 27 -0.74 -32.36 14.26
N LEU A 28 0.03 -31.59 15.04
CA LEU A 28 -0.50 -30.64 16.02
C LEU A 28 -1.37 -29.57 15.35
N TRP A 29 -0.94 -29.01 14.21
CA TRP A 29 -1.73 -28.05 13.44
C TRP A 29 -3.04 -28.66 12.93
N ALA A 30 -3.01 -29.90 12.46
CA ALA A 30 -4.22 -30.61 12.04
C ALA A 30 -5.16 -30.89 13.24
N ASP A 31 -4.62 -31.16 14.44
CA ASP A 31 -5.42 -31.39 15.66
C ASP A 31 -6.05 -30.08 16.18
N ARG A 32 -5.40 -28.93 15.94
CA ARG A 32 -5.90 -27.59 16.28
C ARG A 32 -6.76 -26.95 15.19
N HIS A 33 -7.03 -27.68 14.09
CA HIS A 33 -7.73 -27.14 12.92
C HIS A 33 -7.02 -25.96 12.24
N GLU A 34 -5.73 -25.75 12.53
CA GLU A 34 -4.89 -24.72 11.88
C GLU A 34 -4.46 -25.13 10.47
N LEU A 35 -4.52 -26.45 10.16
CA LEU A 35 -4.26 -27.02 8.86
C LEU A 35 -5.37 -28.02 8.51
N PRO A 36 -6.14 -27.80 7.43
CA PRO A 36 -7.19 -28.69 7.01
C PRO A 36 -6.65 -30.10 6.72
N SER A 37 -7.29 -31.11 7.25
CA SER A 37 -6.91 -32.49 7.00
C SER A 37 -8.12 -33.44 6.98
N ARG A 38 -8.03 -34.50 6.20
CA ARG A 38 -9.03 -35.58 6.13
C ARG A 38 -8.42 -36.89 6.66
N ARG A 39 -9.19 -37.71 7.32
CA ARG A 39 -8.78 -39.08 7.70
C ARG A 39 -9.29 -40.11 6.70
N THR A 40 -8.42 -41.04 6.31
CA THR A 40 -8.81 -42.21 5.54
C THR A 40 -9.59 -43.23 6.44
N SER A 41 -10.21 -44.23 5.84
CA SER A 41 -10.84 -45.31 6.58
C SER A 41 -9.89 -46.06 7.53
N GLY A 42 -8.58 -46.08 7.20
CA GLY A 42 -7.52 -46.61 8.07
C GLY A 42 -6.99 -45.61 9.11
N GLY A 43 -7.63 -44.46 9.32
CA GLY A 43 -7.27 -43.49 10.34
C GLY A 43 -6.09 -42.57 9.97
N HIS A 44 -5.49 -42.73 8.79
CA HIS A 44 -4.35 -41.90 8.35
C HIS A 44 -4.81 -40.54 7.87
N ARG A 45 -4.08 -39.46 8.27
CA ARG A 45 -4.36 -38.11 7.81
C ARG A 45 -3.91 -37.91 6.38
N ARG A 46 -4.70 -37.15 5.63
CA ARG A 46 -4.39 -36.66 4.29
C ARG A 46 -4.60 -35.17 4.24
N PHE A 47 -3.74 -34.47 3.53
CA PHE A 47 -3.71 -33.03 3.35
C PHE A 47 -3.82 -32.71 1.87
N ARG A 48 -4.59 -31.71 1.50
CA ARG A 48 -4.58 -31.25 0.11
C ARG A 48 -3.27 -30.51 -0.16
N ARG A 49 -2.64 -30.78 -1.29
CA ARG A 49 -1.43 -30.08 -1.69
C ARG A 49 -1.64 -28.55 -1.69
N ALA A 50 -2.78 -28.10 -2.20
CA ALA A 50 -3.14 -26.67 -2.24
C ALA A 50 -3.16 -26.03 -0.84
N ASP A 51 -3.64 -26.74 0.20
CA ASP A 51 -3.66 -26.23 1.58
C ASP A 51 -2.23 -26.13 2.15
N ILE A 52 -1.37 -27.10 1.82
CA ILE A 52 0.04 -27.09 2.20
C ILE A 52 0.79 -25.92 1.52
N GLU A 53 0.58 -25.74 0.22
CA GLU A 53 1.18 -24.64 -0.54
C GLU A 53 0.66 -23.28 -0.08
N ALA A 54 -0.62 -23.18 0.27
CA ALA A 54 -1.17 -21.96 0.86
C ALA A 54 -0.53 -21.64 2.21
N ARG A 55 -0.32 -22.65 3.05
CA ARG A 55 0.39 -22.49 4.34
C ARG A 55 1.83 -22.09 4.16
N LEU A 56 2.52 -22.69 3.18
CA LEU A 56 3.90 -22.35 2.83
C LEU A 56 4.00 -20.88 2.39
N ARG A 57 3.07 -20.43 1.55
CA ARG A 57 2.99 -19.01 1.15
C ARG A 57 2.78 -18.09 2.35
N GLN A 58 1.87 -18.42 3.27
CA GLN A 58 1.62 -17.64 4.49
C GLN A 58 2.83 -17.58 5.44
N GLU A 59 3.68 -18.62 5.45
CA GLU A 59 4.92 -18.63 6.24
C GLU A 59 6.09 -17.94 5.52
N THR A 60 6.03 -17.87 4.19
CA THR A 60 7.04 -17.21 3.34
C THR A 60 6.66 -15.74 3.09
N GLU A 61 5.39 -15.37 3.25
CA GLU A 61 4.99 -13.97 3.26
C GLU A 61 5.64 -13.30 4.47
N PRO A 62 6.48 -12.27 4.27
CA PRO A 62 7.06 -11.55 5.38
C PRO A 62 5.91 -11.01 6.22
N LYS A 63 5.76 -11.51 7.46
CA LYS A 63 4.80 -10.92 8.39
C LYS A 63 5.13 -9.44 8.48
N PRO A 64 4.15 -8.54 8.28
CA PRO A 64 4.41 -7.12 8.36
C PRO A 64 5.13 -6.83 9.67
N ASP A 65 6.29 -6.18 9.61
CA ASP A 65 7.02 -5.82 10.81
C ASP A 65 6.07 -5.07 11.75
N PRO A 66 5.92 -5.51 13.02
CA PRO A 66 5.05 -4.82 13.97
C PRO A 66 5.35 -3.32 14.07
N ALA A 67 6.60 -2.92 13.82
CA ALA A 67 6.99 -1.54 13.78
C ALA A 67 6.43 -0.78 12.56
N VAL A 68 6.39 -1.42 11.38
CA VAL A 68 5.74 -0.86 10.19
C VAL A 68 4.25 -0.71 10.43
N GLN A 69 3.60 -1.67 11.09
CA GLN A 69 2.19 -1.55 11.44
C GLN A 69 1.93 -0.37 12.38
N VAL A 70 2.76 -0.20 13.42
CA VAL A 70 2.66 0.96 14.34
C VAL A 70 2.90 2.27 13.60
N LEU A 71 3.88 2.31 12.69
CA LEU A 71 4.14 3.47 11.84
C LEU A 71 2.92 3.84 11.01
N ILE A 72 2.35 2.90 10.27
CA ILE A 72 1.16 3.14 9.43
C ILE A 72 -0.02 3.60 10.28
N GLN A 73 -0.27 3.00 11.44
CA GLN A 73 -1.34 3.44 12.34
C GLN A 73 -1.09 4.87 12.88
N SER A 74 0.14 5.21 13.21
CA SER A 74 0.53 6.57 13.62
C SER A 74 0.30 7.58 12.49
N LEU A 75 0.70 7.25 11.26
CA LEU A 75 0.49 8.08 10.08
C LEU A 75 -1.00 8.30 9.80
N LEU A 76 -1.81 7.23 9.83
CA LEU A 76 -3.27 7.34 9.67
C LEU A 76 -3.89 8.22 10.76
N GLY A 77 -3.41 8.12 12.01
CA GLY A 77 -3.84 8.96 13.11
C GLY A 77 -3.54 10.45 12.85
N ARG A 78 -2.33 10.78 12.40
CA ARG A 78 -1.91 12.15 12.07
C ARG A 78 -2.70 12.75 10.92
N VAL A 79 -2.86 11.99 9.83
CA VAL A 79 -3.67 12.41 8.68
C VAL A 79 -5.10 12.67 9.12
N ARG A 80 -5.68 11.75 9.92
CA ARG A 80 -7.04 11.93 10.45
C ARG A 80 -7.15 13.15 11.35
N LEU A 81 -6.16 13.40 12.21
CA LEU A 81 -6.12 14.58 13.08
C LEU A 81 -6.06 15.86 12.26
N ALA A 82 -5.20 15.96 11.25
CA ALA A 82 -5.09 17.13 10.37
C ALA A 82 -6.41 17.46 9.64
N PHE A 83 -7.26 16.44 9.39
CA PHE A 83 -8.61 16.66 8.85
C PHE A 83 -9.63 17.11 9.91
N THR A 84 -9.48 16.71 11.18
CA THR A 84 -10.48 16.94 12.22
C THR A 84 -10.21 18.17 13.07
N ASP A 85 -8.96 18.58 13.25
CA ASP A 85 -8.57 19.73 14.06
C ASP A 85 -8.68 21.07 13.33
N GLY A 86 -9.04 21.05 12.04
CA GLY A 86 -9.18 22.22 11.20
C GLY A 86 -7.86 22.74 10.63
N THR A 87 -6.73 22.11 10.91
CA THR A 87 -5.40 22.54 10.42
C THR A 87 -5.39 22.67 8.89
N LEU A 88 -5.95 21.68 8.16
CA LEU A 88 -6.02 21.73 6.70
C LEU A 88 -6.85 22.90 6.19
N SER A 89 -7.93 23.28 6.88
CA SER A 89 -8.79 24.38 6.44
C SER A 89 -8.12 25.74 6.50
N THR A 90 -7.02 25.87 7.26
CA THR A 90 -6.22 27.12 7.34
C THR A 90 -5.20 27.21 6.21
N LEU A 91 -4.92 26.14 5.49
CA LEU A 91 -3.91 26.12 4.42
C LEU A 91 -4.47 26.73 3.13
N PRO A 92 -3.78 27.74 2.53
CA PRO A 92 -4.28 28.43 1.35
C PRO A 92 -4.61 27.50 0.19
N TRP A 93 -3.77 26.51 -0.09
CA TRP A 93 -3.98 25.54 -1.16
C TRP A 93 -5.21 24.66 -0.93
N TYR A 94 -5.55 24.32 0.33
CA TYR A 94 -6.71 23.50 0.65
C TYR A 94 -8.03 24.27 0.44
N GLN A 95 -8.01 25.57 0.64
CA GLN A 95 -9.19 26.44 0.39
C GLN A 95 -9.57 26.49 -1.09
N HIS A 96 -8.61 26.28 -2.00
CA HIS A 96 -8.88 26.21 -3.44
C HIS A 96 -9.53 24.89 -3.89
N PHE A 97 -9.58 23.87 -3.02
CA PHE A 97 -10.16 22.58 -3.33
C PHE A 97 -11.67 22.59 -3.02
N ASP A 98 -12.48 22.37 -4.02
CA ASP A 98 -13.91 22.08 -3.82
C ASP A 98 -14.12 20.69 -3.19
N GLU A 99 -15.35 20.34 -2.82
CA GLU A 99 -15.63 19.07 -2.14
C GLU A 99 -15.38 17.86 -3.04
N THR A 100 -15.60 17.98 -4.35
CA THR A 100 -15.32 16.91 -5.32
C THR A 100 -13.84 16.59 -5.39
N VAL A 101 -12.99 17.63 -5.49
CA VAL A 101 -11.54 17.49 -5.46
C VAL A 101 -11.08 16.91 -4.12
N ARG A 102 -11.61 17.41 -3.00
CA ARG A 102 -11.26 16.89 -1.66
C ARG A 102 -11.57 15.40 -1.53
N GLU A 103 -12.72 14.96 -2.04
CA GLU A 103 -13.11 13.55 -2.01
C GLU A 103 -12.19 12.69 -2.88
N ALA A 104 -11.87 13.14 -4.10
CA ALA A 104 -10.94 12.47 -4.98
C ALA A 104 -9.56 12.34 -4.34
N TYR A 105 -9.03 13.41 -3.74
CA TYR A 105 -7.73 13.40 -3.04
C TYR A 105 -7.74 12.52 -1.80
N ARG A 106 -8.85 12.44 -1.06
CA ARG A 106 -9.02 11.46 0.04
C ARG A 106 -8.93 10.02 -0.47
N HIS A 107 -9.49 9.74 -1.64
CA HIS A 107 -9.40 8.41 -2.26
C HIS A 107 -7.96 8.09 -2.67
N LEU A 108 -7.29 8.98 -3.40
CA LEU A 108 -5.89 8.81 -3.81
C LEU A 108 -4.96 8.72 -2.60
N GLY A 109 -5.19 9.51 -1.55
CA GLY A 109 -4.43 9.44 -0.30
C GLY A 109 -4.51 8.08 0.39
N ARG A 110 -5.67 7.40 0.36
CA ARG A 110 -5.78 6.02 0.87
C ARG A 110 -4.96 5.03 0.04
N ARG A 111 -4.96 5.19 -1.29
CA ARG A 111 -4.13 4.36 -2.18
C ARG A 111 -2.65 4.61 -1.97
N LEU A 112 -2.25 5.87 -1.77
CA LEU A 112 -0.87 6.22 -1.42
C LEU A 112 -0.44 5.56 -0.10
N LEU A 113 -1.27 5.60 0.94
CA LEU A 113 -0.97 4.96 2.22
C LEU A 113 -0.86 3.43 2.09
N ASP A 114 -1.69 2.79 1.27
CA ASP A 114 -1.55 1.35 1.01
C ASP A 114 -0.27 1.03 0.23
N LEU A 115 0.06 1.84 -0.77
CA LEU A 115 1.31 1.70 -1.53
C LEU A 115 2.54 1.83 -0.61
N LEU A 116 2.55 2.85 0.27
CA LEU A 116 3.61 3.03 1.26
C LEU A 116 3.67 1.86 2.25
N ARG A 117 2.53 1.35 2.73
CA ARG A 117 2.48 0.17 3.60
C ARG A 117 3.14 -1.03 2.94
N ARG A 118 2.79 -1.32 1.69
CA ARG A 118 3.36 -2.47 0.94
C ARG A 118 4.85 -2.30 0.68
N ALA A 119 5.29 -1.08 0.37
CA ALA A 119 6.69 -0.77 0.19
C ALA A 119 7.49 -0.97 1.49
N LEU A 120 7.01 -0.44 2.60
CA LEU A 120 7.65 -0.53 3.91
C LEU A 120 7.64 -1.96 4.47
N SER A 121 6.59 -2.74 4.19
CA SER A 121 6.50 -4.15 4.57
C SER A 121 7.23 -5.09 3.61
N ARG A 122 7.81 -4.58 2.53
CA ARG A 122 8.46 -5.38 1.47
C ARG A 122 7.55 -6.47 0.87
N GLU A 123 6.24 -6.21 0.86
CA GLU A 123 5.24 -7.15 0.33
C GLU A 123 5.19 -7.17 -1.20
N THR A 124 5.80 -6.19 -1.86
CA THR A 124 5.69 -5.97 -3.30
C THR A 124 7.07 -5.68 -3.89
N ASP A 125 7.34 -6.20 -5.08
CA ASP A 125 8.57 -5.93 -5.80
C ASP A 125 8.64 -4.46 -6.28
N ARG A 126 9.88 -4.01 -6.51
CA ARG A 126 10.16 -2.61 -6.85
C ARG A 126 9.52 -2.16 -8.17
N GLU A 127 9.45 -3.05 -9.17
CA GLU A 127 8.90 -2.72 -10.48
C GLU A 127 7.38 -2.49 -10.40
N THR A 128 6.69 -3.32 -9.64
CA THR A 128 5.24 -3.15 -9.37
C THR A 128 4.98 -1.88 -8.57
N LEU A 129 5.78 -1.58 -7.54
CA LEU A 129 5.65 -0.34 -6.77
C LEU A 129 5.86 0.89 -7.65
N GLN A 130 6.86 0.87 -8.53
CA GLN A 130 7.16 1.95 -9.47
C GLN A 130 5.98 2.22 -10.41
N ARG A 131 5.47 1.16 -11.05
CA ARG A 131 4.32 1.28 -11.96
C ARG A 131 3.10 1.87 -11.27
N GLU A 132 2.74 1.36 -10.09
CA GLU A 132 1.60 1.85 -9.33
C GLU A 132 1.80 3.29 -8.82
N ALA A 133 3.02 3.68 -8.46
CA ALA A 133 3.36 5.04 -8.10
C ALA A 133 3.16 6.00 -9.27
N ILE A 134 3.63 5.65 -10.46
CA ILE A 134 3.43 6.42 -11.69
C ILE A 134 1.94 6.55 -12.03
N GLU A 135 1.18 5.45 -11.96
CA GLU A 135 -0.27 5.46 -12.19
C GLU A 135 -0.98 6.40 -11.21
N LEU A 136 -0.62 6.33 -9.93
CA LEU A 136 -1.18 7.20 -8.89
C LEU A 136 -0.85 8.67 -9.15
N GLY A 137 0.39 8.99 -9.52
CA GLY A 137 0.81 10.34 -9.92
C GLY A 137 0.00 10.85 -11.11
N THR A 138 -0.16 10.04 -12.14
CA THR A 138 -0.96 10.37 -13.33
C THR A 138 -2.41 10.68 -12.98
N GLU A 139 -3.02 9.93 -12.06
CA GLU A 139 -4.38 10.21 -11.59
C GLU A 139 -4.47 11.54 -10.83
N TYR A 140 -3.52 11.87 -9.95
CA TYR A 140 -3.44 13.18 -9.30
C TYR A 140 -3.36 14.30 -10.33
N GLY A 141 -2.48 14.17 -11.34
CA GLY A 141 -2.33 15.15 -12.42
C GLY A 141 -3.59 15.30 -13.26
N THR A 142 -4.25 14.18 -13.57
CA THR A 142 -5.51 14.17 -14.33
C THR A 142 -6.64 14.90 -13.59
N ILE A 143 -6.77 14.71 -12.28
CA ILE A 143 -7.75 15.45 -11.46
C ILE A 143 -7.40 16.93 -11.45
N THR A 144 -6.12 17.27 -11.27
CA THR A 144 -5.63 18.66 -11.28
C THR A 144 -5.97 19.36 -12.60
N SER A 145 -5.68 18.75 -13.75
CA SER A 145 -5.96 19.34 -15.06
C SER A 145 -7.45 19.55 -15.36
N ARG A 146 -8.32 18.71 -14.78
CA ARG A 146 -9.78 18.78 -14.95
C ARG A 146 -10.48 19.66 -13.91
N SER A 147 -9.78 20.10 -12.89
CA SER A 147 -10.28 20.99 -11.82
C SER A 147 -9.69 22.39 -11.97
N HIS A 148 -10.24 23.34 -11.21
CA HIS A 148 -9.67 24.70 -11.15
C HIS A 148 -8.48 24.81 -10.17
N VAL A 149 -7.90 23.66 -9.79
CA VAL A 149 -6.75 23.62 -8.88
C VAL A 149 -5.46 23.80 -9.66
N SER A 150 -4.59 24.66 -9.16
CA SER A 150 -3.29 24.84 -9.78
C SER A 150 -2.37 23.65 -9.54
N VAL A 151 -1.46 23.36 -10.50
CA VAL A 151 -0.41 22.35 -10.31
C VAL A 151 0.38 22.63 -9.04
N ALA A 152 0.67 23.93 -8.77
CA ALA A 152 1.39 24.33 -7.56
C ALA A 152 0.65 23.97 -6.27
N ASP A 153 -0.67 24.09 -6.22
CA ASP A 153 -1.47 23.71 -5.03
C ASP A 153 -1.54 22.21 -4.86
N THR A 154 -1.64 21.47 -5.96
CA THR A 154 -1.56 20.00 -5.95
C THR A 154 -0.22 19.53 -5.40
N VAL A 155 0.88 20.10 -5.88
CA VAL A 155 2.24 19.77 -5.39
C VAL A 155 2.38 20.13 -3.91
N ARG A 156 1.87 21.30 -3.46
CA ARG A 156 1.88 21.67 -2.04
C ARG A 156 1.10 20.68 -1.18
N ALA A 157 -0.07 20.26 -1.64
CA ALA A 157 -0.87 19.25 -0.96
C ALA A 157 -0.10 17.92 -0.83
N PHE A 158 0.49 17.45 -1.92
CA PHE A 158 1.28 16.24 -1.93
C PHE A 158 2.47 16.30 -0.97
N LEU A 159 3.26 17.38 -1.05
CA LEU A 159 4.42 17.59 -0.17
C LEU A 159 4.04 17.76 1.30
N TYR A 160 2.89 18.37 1.60
CA TYR A 160 2.38 18.44 2.97
C TYR A 160 2.18 17.05 3.57
N PHE A 161 1.51 16.13 2.86
CA PHE A 161 1.32 14.77 3.32
C PHE A 161 2.62 13.96 3.36
N HIS A 162 3.53 14.20 2.41
CA HIS A 162 4.86 13.60 2.44
C HIS A 162 5.63 13.98 3.73
N THR A 163 5.59 15.26 4.10
CA THR A 163 6.23 15.74 5.34
C THR A 163 5.64 15.05 6.58
N LEU A 164 4.32 14.83 6.63
CA LEU A 164 3.69 14.09 7.73
C LEU A 164 4.20 12.64 7.84
N VAL A 165 4.47 12.01 6.68
CA VAL A 165 5.05 10.65 6.63
C VAL A 165 6.48 10.66 7.18
N ASP A 166 7.32 11.55 6.71
CA ASP A 166 8.71 11.67 7.15
C ASP A 166 8.81 11.95 8.65
N GLU A 167 8.04 12.93 9.15
CA GLU A 167 7.95 13.22 10.58
C GLU A 167 7.49 12.02 11.40
N GLY A 168 6.53 11.24 10.89
CA GLY A 168 6.06 10.03 11.53
C GLY A 168 7.16 8.97 11.68
N ILE A 169 7.96 8.78 10.63
CA ILE A 169 9.09 7.85 10.64
C ILE A 169 10.15 8.31 11.64
N LEU A 170 10.53 9.59 11.61
CA LEU A 170 11.55 10.15 12.50
C LEU A 170 11.12 10.08 13.97
N GLN A 171 9.87 10.44 14.27
CA GLN A 171 9.36 10.39 15.64
C GLN A 171 9.33 8.95 16.19
N LEU A 172 8.98 7.98 15.36
CA LEU A 172 8.97 6.58 15.78
C LEU A 172 10.40 6.07 16.03
N ALA A 173 11.37 6.51 15.23
CA ALA A 173 12.78 6.25 15.43
C ALA A 173 13.30 6.80 16.76
N GLU A 174 12.90 8.01 17.13
CA GLU A 174 13.27 8.64 18.41
C GLU A 174 12.66 7.90 19.62
N VAL A 175 11.35 7.59 19.58
CA VAL A 175 10.63 6.96 20.69
C VAL A 175 11.15 5.56 20.99
N ARG A 176 11.56 4.80 20.00
CA ARG A 176 12.08 3.45 20.19
C ARG A 176 13.53 3.41 20.62
N GLY A 177 14.19 4.55 20.67
CA GLY A 177 15.63 4.67 20.92
C GLY A 177 16.38 3.90 19.84
N ALA A 178 17.21 4.54 19.09
CA ALA A 178 18.00 3.96 18.01
C ALA A 178 18.93 2.84 18.55
N ARG A 179 18.36 1.72 18.93
CA ARG A 179 19.11 0.46 19.00
C ARG A 179 19.37 0.09 17.56
N GLU A 180 20.56 0.35 17.15
CA GLU A 180 21.15 0.32 15.81
C GLU A 180 20.91 -0.98 15.00
N GLN A 181 20.14 -1.96 15.49
CA GLN A 181 20.09 -3.31 14.93
C GLN A 181 18.72 -3.78 14.43
N ASP A 182 17.61 -3.12 14.77
CA ASP A 182 16.30 -3.78 14.56
C ASP A 182 15.37 -3.16 13.51
N ILE A 183 15.57 -1.92 13.03
CA ILE A 183 14.77 -1.38 11.93
C ILE A 183 15.63 -0.42 11.09
N PRO A 184 15.71 -0.64 9.79
CA PRO A 184 16.39 0.28 8.89
C PRO A 184 15.50 1.51 8.64
N TRP A 185 15.38 2.43 9.63
CA TRP A 185 14.64 3.69 9.47
C TRP A 185 15.11 4.48 8.25
N ILE A 186 16.42 4.44 8.01
CA ILE A 186 17.03 5.00 6.79
C ILE A 186 16.46 4.31 5.55
N GLU A 187 16.31 3.00 5.56
CA GLU A 187 15.73 2.27 4.44
C GLU A 187 14.24 2.60 4.25
N SER A 188 13.48 2.77 5.34
CA SER A 188 12.10 3.24 5.29
C SER A 188 11.98 4.62 4.63
N LEU A 189 12.87 5.56 4.99
CA LEU A 189 12.94 6.87 4.34
C LEU A 189 13.28 6.74 2.85
N TYR A 190 14.21 5.87 2.48
CA TYR A 190 14.53 5.62 1.06
C TYR A 190 13.34 5.01 0.29
N GLN A 191 12.55 4.13 0.90
CA GLN A 191 11.34 3.60 0.26
C GLN A 191 10.28 4.68 0.04
N VAL A 192 10.04 5.54 1.04
CA VAL A 192 9.13 6.68 0.90
C VAL A 192 9.63 7.64 -0.18
N GLN A 193 10.92 7.98 -0.16
CA GLN A 193 11.53 8.85 -1.16
C GLN A 193 11.44 8.26 -2.58
N PHE A 194 11.64 6.94 -2.72
CA PHE A 194 11.47 6.26 -3.99
C PHE A 194 10.06 6.45 -4.54
N ILE A 195 9.02 6.16 -3.75
CA ILE A 195 7.62 6.34 -4.15
C ILE A 195 7.32 7.79 -4.54
N THR A 196 7.81 8.75 -3.75
CA THR A 196 7.65 10.18 -4.01
C THR A 196 8.27 10.61 -5.34
N ASN A 197 9.48 10.12 -5.62
CA ASN A 197 10.20 10.44 -6.86
C ASN A 197 9.52 9.90 -8.12
N GLU A 198 8.72 8.85 -8.00
CA GLU A 198 7.94 8.31 -9.12
C GLU A 198 6.59 9.05 -9.27
N ILE A 199 5.92 9.36 -8.17
CA ILE A 199 4.62 10.05 -8.19
C ILE A 199 4.73 11.48 -8.70
N LEU A 200 5.68 12.25 -8.19
CA LEU A 200 5.71 13.69 -8.40
C LEU A 200 5.94 14.11 -9.87
N PRO A 201 6.89 13.53 -10.61
CA PRO A 201 7.03 13.80 -12.05
C PRO A 201 5.77 13.40 -12.84
N ALA A 202 5.22 12.22 -12.60
CA ALA A 202 4.03 11.72 -13.29
C ALA A 202 2.81 12.62 -13.05
N LEU A 203 2.66 13.15 -11.83
CA LEU A 203 1.62 14.12 -11.48
C LEU A 203 1.78 15.40 -12.30
N ILE A 204 2.99 15.98 -12.35
CA ILE A 204 3.26 17.22 -13.06
C ILE A 204 3.03 17.02 -14.56
N GLU A 205 3.60 15.98 -15.14
CA GLU A 205 3.45 15.65 -16.56
C GLU A 205 1.98 15.49 -16.97
N ALA A 206 1.20 14.74 -16.19
CA ALA A 206 -0.21 14.53 -16.47
C ALA A 206 -1.04 15.83 -16.30
N ALA A 207 -0.67 16.68 -15.34
CA ALA A 207 -1.36 17.96 -15.14
C ALA A 207 -1.09 18.97 -16.25
N GLU A 208 0.08 18.92 -16.89
CA GLU A 208 0.48 19.83 -17.97
C GLU A 208 0.02 19.38 -19.35
N HIS A 209 -0.09 18.06 -19.60
CA HIS A 209 -0.35 17.51 -20.93
C HIS A 209 -1.83 17.40 -21.30
N LEU A 210 -2.77 17.57 -20.38
CA LEU A 210 -4.18 17.62 -20.71
C LEU A 210 -4.55 19.06 -21.11
N PRO A 211 -5.02 19.34 -22.35
CA PRO A 211 -5.40 20.67 -22.78
C PRO A 211 -6.51 21.21 -21.88
N GLN A 212 -6.34 22.44 -21.42
CA GLN A 212 -7.45 23.21 -20.86
C GLN A 212 -8.46 23.46 -21.98
N GLU A 213 -9.47 22.65 -22.11
CA GLU A 213 -10.52 22.76 -23.15
C GLU A 213 -11.43 24.01 -22.99
N GLN A 214 -11.02 25.03 -22.27
CA GLN A 214 -11.89 26.15 -21.90
C GLN A 214 -11.52 27.54 -22.46
N GLU A 215 -10.53 27.69 -23.34
CA GLU A 215 -10.33 29.00 -23.98
C GLU A 215 -10.96 29.16 -25.38
N ALA A 216 -11.65 28.13 -25.93
CA ALA A 216 -12.19 28.17 -27.29
C ALA A 216 -13.68 28.56 -27.39
N SER A 217 -14.32 29.08 -26.35
CA SER A 217 -15.75 29.47 -26.40
C SER A 217 -16.01 30.93 -26.02
N ALA A 218 -15.19 31.86 -26.50
CA ALA A 218 -15.60 33.28 -26.57
C ALA A 218 -16.18 33.54 -27.97
N PRO A 219 -17.46 33.88 -28.14
CA PRO A 219 -17.98 34.25 -29.45
C PRO A 219 -17.34 35.58 -29.87
N PRO A 220 -17.05 35.77 -31.17
CA PRO A 220 -16.46 37.01 -31.68
C PRO A 220 -17.41 38.17 -31.41
N GLN A 221 -16.96 39.18 -30.65
CA GLN A 221 -17.66 40.46 -30.51
C GLN A 221 -17.77 41.09 -31.89
N ARG A 222 -18.99 41.15 -32.41
CA ARG A 222 -19.28 41.93 -33.63
C ARG A 222 -19.25 43.42 -33.28
N SER A 223 -18.32 44.14 -33.94
CA SER A 223 -18.34 45.61 -34.03
C SER A 223 -19.44 46.07 -34.94
#